data_4574fbfb3dc6b2f58d46c95ce5546fac
#
_entry.id   4574fbfb3dc6b2f58d46c95ce5546fac
#
_cell.length_a   1.000
_cell.length_b   1.000
_cell.length_c   1.000
_cell.angle_alpha   90.00
_cell.angle_beta   90.00
_cell.angle_gamma   90.00
#
_symmetry.space_group_name_H-M   'P 1'
#
loop_
_entity.id
_entity.type
_entity.pdbx_description
1 polymer ?
#
loop_
_entity_poly.entity_id
_entity_poly.type
_entity_poly.pdbx_seq_one_letter_code
_entity_poly.pdbx_strand_id
1 'polypeptide(L)'
;APTVTASTAVSSPMLSAVSPPPLAVAENLPASGEQAVAVDPAIIESSPVLRRWLEEVPDVAIDIQHDPAFRTRVRLGYAEFPSADNTGGIYIGVQDVFIGQTPLTLSAEYAINRRGDRQLIGADAQYYLLPLGWYGNVAPVVGYRSIETSTFDSDGVNLGFRIILVPSRGGAADLSFSQSWVAPGTDQEVGLSTFSAGYAIAEDIRIGTDIQTQNAGDRQESRVIFLVEWMP
;
A
#
# COMPACT_ATOMS: atom_id res chain seq x y z
N ALA A 1 -7.86 -6.00 -65.69
CA ALA A 1 -6.44 -5.76 -65.93
C ALA A 1 -6.10 -4.26 -65.78
N PRO A 2 -4.95 -3.79 -65.27
CA PRO A 2 -3.80 -4.54 -64.83
C PRO A 2 -3.31 -4.22 -63.38
N THR A 3 -2.59 -5.16 -62.89
CA THR A 3 -1.65 -5.20 -61.75
C THR A 3 -0.56 -4.13 -61.85
N VAL A 4 -0.27 -3.45 -60.76
CA VAL A 4 1.09 -2.89 -60.49
C VAL A 4 1.46 -3.13 -59.04
N THR A 5 2.38 -4.05 -58.86
CA THR A 5 3.18 -4.24 -57.67
C THR A 5 4.32 -3.22 -57.65
N ALA A 6 4.46 -2.50 -56.55
CA ALA A 6 5.71 -1.79 -56.23
C ALA A 6 6.16 -2.15 -54.80
N SER A 7 7.11 -3.03 -54.74
CA SER A 7 7.88 -3.36 -53.52
C SER A 7 8.96 -2.29 -53.33
N THR A 8 8.85 -1.52 -52.25
CA THR A 8 9.92 -0.61 -51.86
C THR A 8 10.64 -1.26 -50.68
N ALA A 9 11.83 -1.82 -50.95
CA ALA A 9 12.75 -2.29 -49.94
C ALA A 9 13.35 -1.10 -49.20
N VAL A 10 13.00 -0.98 -47.89
CA VAL A 10 13.66 -0.05 -46.99
C VAL A 10 14.92 -0.74 -46.42
N SER A 11 16.05 -0.27 -46.87
CA SER A 11 17.37 -0.67 -46.30
C SER A 11 17.54 -0.12 -44.93
N SER A 12 17.61 -1.01 -43.92
CA SER A 12 18.00 -0.65 -42.55
C SER A 12 19.50 -0.31 -42.52
N PRO A 13 19.89 0.81 -41.86
CA PRO A 13 21.32 1.04 -41.62
C PRO A 13 21.81 0.09 -40.51
N MET A 14 22.87 -0.61 -40.81
CA MET A 14 23.64 -1.37 -39.83
C MET A 14 24.17 -0.43 -38.75
N LEU A 15 23.64 -0.58 -37.53
CA LEU A 15 24.24 -0.01 -36.31
C LEU A 15 25.56 -0.79 -36.06
N SER A 16 26.69 -0.13 -36.31
CA SER A 16 28.01 -0.60 -35.88
C SER A 16 27.97 -0.78 -34.34
N ALA A 17 28.23 -2.03 -33.93
CA ALA A 17 28.42 -2.37 -32.55
C ALA A 17 29.68 -1.66 -32.03
N VAL A 18 29.49 -0.60 -31.26
CA VAL A 18 30.55 0.00 -30.46
C VAL A 18 30.78 -0.93 -29.28
N SER A 19 31.87 -1.67 -29.29
CA SER A 19 32.32 -2.45 -28.13
C SER A 19 32.56 -1.50 -26.94
N PRO A 20 32.00 -1.76 -25.77
CA PRO A 20 32.33 -0.98 -24.57
C PRO A 20 33.82 -1.18 -24.26
N PRO A 21 34.52 -0.12 -23.78
CA PRO A 21 35.89 -0.26 -23.34
C PRO A 21 35.99 -1.27 -22.19
N PRO A 22 37.12 -2.01 -22.07
CA PRO A 22 37.30 -2.93 -20.97
C PRO A 22 37.21 -2.13 -19.64
N LEU A 23 36.33 -2.55 -18.75
CA LEU A 23 36.33 -2.10 -17.39
C LEU A 23 37.68 -2.38 -16.78
N ALA A 24 38.48 -1.33 -16.60
CA ALA A 24 39.68 -1.40 -15.78
C ALA A 24 39.19 -1.86 -14.37
N VAL A 25 39.53 -3.08 -14.04
CA VAL A 25 39.42 -3.61 -12.69
C VAL A 25 40.27 -2.69 -11.84
N ALA A 26 39.63 -1.82 -11.08
CA ALA A 26 40.27 -1.05 -10.01
C ALA A 26 40.65 -2.06 -8.92
N GLU A 27 41.77 -2.72 -9.14
CA GLU A 27 42.52 -3.43 -8.11
C GLU A 27 43.15 -2.35 -7.24
N ASN A 28 42.53 -2.07 -6.11
CA ASN A 28 42.91 -1.33 -4.93
C ASN A 28 41.78 -0.42 -4.44
N LEU A 29 40.60 -1.03 -4.11
CA LEU A 29 39.81 -0.52 -3.00
C LEU A 29 40.56 -0.99 -1.76
N PRO A 30 41.03 -0.08 -0.89
CA PRO A 30 41.43 -0.49 0.44
C PRO A 30 40.19 -1.16 1.05
N ALA A 31 40.37 -2.38 1.53
CA ALA A 31 39.40 -3.04 2.36
C ALA A 31 38.94 -1.95 3.37
N SER A 32 37.64 -1.59 3.32
CA SER A 32 37.03 -0.77 4.34
C SER A 32 37.03 -1.60 5.61
N GLY A 33 38.24 -1.71 6.18
CA GLY A 33 38.39 -2.07 7.58
C GLY A 33 37.62 -0.98 8.32
N GLU A 34 36.70 -1.37 9.17
CA GLU A 34 36.16 -0.58 10.23
C GLU A 34 37.32 0.18 10.89
N GLN A 35 37.60 1.38 10.39
CA GLN A 35 38.29 2.37 11.17
C GLN A 35 37.26 2.78 12.22
N ALA A 36 37.18 1.96 13.27
CA ALA A 36 36.59 2.40 14.51
C ALA A 36 37.28 3.73 14.82
N VAL A 37 36.54 4.83 14.69
CA VAL A 37 37.02 6.14 15.09
C VAL A 37 37.23 5.99 16.59
N ALA A 38 38.45 5.73 17.01
CA ALA A 38 38.85 5.63 18.40
C ALA A 38 38.67 7.02 19.00
N VAL A 39 37.50 7.29 19.54
CA VAL A 39 37.23 8.52 20.27
C VAL A 39 38.03 8.43 21.57
N ASP A 40 38.83 9.47 21.87
CA ASP A 40 39.62 9.54 23.10
C ASP A 40 38.73 9.31 24.34
N PRO A 41 39.04 8.33 25.19
CA PRO A 41 38.26 8.04 26.39
C PRO A 41 37.99 9.28 27.25
N ALA A 42 38.92 10.23 27.30
CA ALA A 42 38.76 11.48 28.07
C ALA A 42 37.62 12.35 27.50
N ILE A 43 37.37 12.31 26.17
CA ILE A 43 36.26 13.03 25.53
C ILE A 43 34.93 12.34 25.87
N ILE A 44 34.92 11.00 25.93
CA ILE A 44 33.74 10.22 26.30
C ILE A 44 33.34 10.50 27.75
N GLU A 45 34.34 10.53 28.68
CA GLU A 45 34.09 10.80 30.09
C GLU A 45 33.61 12.24 30.35
N SER A 46 34.08 13.21 29.57
CA SER A 46 33.71 14.62 29.72
C SER A 46 32.34 14.97 29.07
N SER A 47 31.79 14.11 28.19
CA SER A 47 30.54 14.36 27.50
C SER A 47 29.42 13.42 27.99
N PRO A 48 28.43 13.95 28.73
CA PRO A 48 27.26 13.14 29.15
C PRO A 48 26.49 12.57 27.96
N VAL A 49 26.51 13.27 26.82
CA VAL A 49 25.80 12.85 25.58
C VAL A 49 26.51 11.65 24.96
N LEU A 50 27.84 11.69 24.82
CA LEU A 50 28.61 10.56 24.27
C LEU A 50 28.54 9.32 25.15
N ARG A 51 28.54 9.50 26.46
CA ARG A 51 28.38 8.42 27.41
C ARG A 51 27.02 7.73 27.27
N ARG A 52 25.95 8.51 27.19
CA ARG A 52 24.59 8.01 26.94
C ARG A 52 24.48 7.25 25.62
N TRP A 53 25.13 7.74 24.56
CA TRP A 53 25.14 7.10 23.25
C TRP A 53 25.93 5.77 23.23
N LEU A 54 26.91 5.63 24.09
CA LEU A 54 27.68 4.39 24.20
C LEU A 54 27.03 3.37 25.15
N GLU A 55 26.29 3.85 26.17
CA GLU A 55 25.53 3.02 27.08
C GLU A 55 24.18 2.56 26.51
N GLU A 56 23.52 3.42 25.74
CA GLU A 56 22.27 3.15 25.03
C GLU A 56 22.52 3.27 23.52
N VAL A 57 23.22 2.31 22.90
CA VAL A 57 23.18 2.17 21.45
C VAL A 57 21.75 1.79 21.10
N PRO A 58 20.92 2.68 20.51
CA PRO A 58 19.57 2.32 20.14
C PRO A 58 19.66 1.15 19.17
N ASP A 59 18.98 0.06 19.45
CA ASP A 59 18.89 -1.04 18.49
C ASP A 59 17.95 -0.63 17.36
N VAL A 60 18.50 0.14 16.42
CA VAL A 60 17.80 0.68 15.26
C VAL A 60 17.12 -0.44 14.45
N ALA A 61 17.64 -1.66 14.53
CA ALA A 61 17.03 -2.80 13.85
C ALA A 61 15.73 -3.23 14.54
N ILE A 62 15.70 -3.19 15.86
CA ILE A 62 14.48 -3.47 16.64
C ILE A 62 13.46 -2.36 16.43
N ASP A 63 13.87 -1.09 16.42
CA ASP A 63 12.98 0.04 16.15
C ASP A 63 12.36 -0.05 14.75
N ILE A 64 13.14 -0.33 13.70
CA ILE A 64 12.63 -0.53 12.34
C ILE A 64 11.68 -1.73 12.27
N GLN A 65 11.88 -2.73 13.08
CA GLN A 65 11.06 -3.93 13.09
C GLN A 65 9.68 -3.69 13.72
N HIS A 66 9.59 -2.83 14.73
CA HIS A 66 8.39 -2.65 15.53
C HIS A 66 7.74 -1.26 15.38
N ASP A 67 8.45 -0.26 14.87
CA ASP A 67 7.90 1.07 14.63
C ASP A 67 7.24 1.14 13.23
N PRO A 68 5.90 1.17 13.15
CA PRO A 68 5.21 1.12 11.86
C PRO A 68 5.50 2.35 11.01
N ALA A 69 5.81 2.14 9.73
CA ALA A 69 5.93 3.20 8.73
C ALA A 69 4.57 3.87 8.41
N PHE A 70 3.46 3.27 8.83
CA PHE A 70 2.09 3.78 8.66
C PHE A 70 1.33 3.74 10.00
N ARG A 71 0.28 4.52 10.11
CA ARG A 71 -0.49 4.68 11.36
C ARG A 71 -1.92 4.18 11.22
N THR A 72 -2.56 3.93 12.36
CA THR A 72 -4.02 3.79 12.44
C THR A 72 -4.69 5.03 11.86
N ARG A 73 -5.79 4.84 11.13
CA ARG A 73 -6.53 5.91 10.45
C ARG A 73 -8.03 5.78 10.69
N VAL A 74 -8.64 6.88 11.08
CA VAL A 74 -10.10 7.05 11.02
C VAL A 74 -10.42 7.76 9.71
N ARG A 75 -11.31 7.19 8.92
CA ARG A 75 -11.57 7.58 7.54
C ARG A 75 -13.02 8.03 7.38
N LEU A 76 -13.22 9.20 6.82
CA LEU A 76 -14.52 9.73 6.44
C LEU A 76 -14.47 10.17 4.98
N GLY A 77 -15.46 9.81 4.19
CA GLY A 77 -15.41 10.12 2.78
C GLY A 77 -16.74 10.25 2.08
N TYR A 78 -16.65 10.79 0.87
CA TYR A 78 -17.69 10.78 -0.13
C TYR A 78 -17.44 9.64 -1.11
N ALA A 79 -18.38 8.73 -1.22
CA ALA A 79 -18.33 7.62 -2.15
C ALA A 79 -19.17 7.96 -3.39
N GLU A 80 -18.60 7.76 -4.56
CA GLU A 80 -19.28 7.85 -5.85
C GLU A 80 -19.34 6.47 -6.49
N PHE A 81 -20.47 6.16 -7.08
CA PHE A 81 -20.75 4.88 -7.75
C PHE A 81 -20.96 5.11 -9.25
N PRO A 82 -19.87 5.16 -10.05
CA PRO A 82 -19.97 5.47 -11.50
C PRO A 82 -20.85 4.48 -12.27
N SER A 83 -20.84 3.20 -11.88
CA SER A 83 -21.70 2.16 -12.49
C SER A 83 -23.17 2.32 -12.14
N ALA A 84 -23.55 3.28 -11.27
CA ALA A 84 -24.90 3.50 -10.78
C ALA A 84 -25.36 4.95 -11.00
N ASP A 85 -25.32 5.43 -12.24
CA ASP A 85 -25.70 6.80 -12.62
C ASP A 85 -24.98 7.88 -11.77
N ASN A 86 -23.72 7.65 -11.40
CA ASN A 86 -22.91 8.53 -10.55
C ASN A 86 -23.61 8.89 -9.24
N THR A 87 -24.28 7.92 -8.62
CA THR A 87 -24.96 8.14 -7.35
C THR A 87 -23.93 8.32 -6.26
N GLY A 88 -24.02 9.44 -5.54
CA GLY A 88 -23.15 9.73 -4.38
C GLY A 88 -23.61 9.04 -3.11
N GLY A 89 -22.66 8.84 -2.18
CA GLY A 89 -22.90 8.22 -0.88
C GLY A 89 -21.90 8.68 0.17
N ILE A 90 -21.98 8.07 1.34
CA ILE A 90 -21.12 8.33 2.48
C ILE A 90 -20.29 7.08 2.75
N TYR A 91 -19.05 7.30 3.13
CA TYR A 91 -18.11 6.28 3.59
C TYR A 91 -17.59 6.67 4.98
N ILE A 92 -17.53 5.70 5.87
CA ILE A 92 -16.85 5.80 7.16
C ILE A 92 -16.05 4.52 7.40
N GLY A 93 -14.89 4.63 7.98
CA GLY A 93 -14.06 3.45 8.28
C GLY A 93 -12.98 3.75 9.29
N VAL A 94 -12.40 2.67 9.78
CA VAL A 94 -11.16 2.68 10.55
C VAL A 94 -10.22 1.68 9.89
N GLN A 95 -8.96 2.05 9.74
CA GLN A 95 -7.98 1.23 9.04
C GLN A 95 -6.70 1.10 9.84
N ASP A 96 -6.11 -0.10 9.79
CA ASP A 96 -4.84 -0.44 10.41
C ASP A 96 -4.80 -0.18 11.93
N VAL A 97 -5.84 -0.60 12.67
CA VAL A 97 -5.82 -0.59 14.14
C VAL A 97 -4.92 -1.70 14.63
N PHE A 98 -3.74 -1.34 15.14
CA PHE A 98 -2.76 -2.31 15.63
C PHE A 98 -3.23 -3.03 16.89
N ILE A 99 -3.03 -4.34 16.96
CA ILE A 99 -3.28 -5.15 18.14
C ILE A 99 -1.99 -5.24 18.97
N GLY A 100 -1.87 -4.34 19.95
CA GLY A 100 -0.65 -4.21 20.74
C GLY A 100 0.54 -3.80 19.87
N GLN A 101 1.69 -4.44 20.10
CA GLN A 101 2.94 -4.23 19.33
C GLN A 101 3.16 -5.34 18.29
N THR A 102 2.08 -5.91 17.75
CA THR A 102 2.15 -7.00 16.78
C THR A 102 1.92 -6.49 15.36
N PRO A 103 2.37 -7.21 14.33
CA PRO A 103 2.04 -6.89 12.94
C PRO A 103 0.58 -7.19 12.55
N LEU A 104 -0.27 -7.56 13.51
CA LEU A 104 -1.69 -7.78 13.29
C LEU A 104 -2.45 -6.47 13.43
N THR A 105 -3.26 -6.15 12.42
CA THR A 105 -4.16 -5.00 12.43
C THR A 105 -5.59 -5.40 12.14
N LEU A 106 -6.52 -4.58 12.61
CA LEU A 106 -7.94 -4.68 12.29
C LEU A 106 -8.37 -3.45 11.51
N SER A 107 -9.26 -3.66 10.55
CA SER A 107 -9.89 -2.61 9.77
C SER A 107 -11.38 -2.86 9.70
N ALA A 108 -12.19 -1.80 9.65
CA ALA A 108 -13.62 -1.89 9.44
C ALA A 108 -14.09 -0.74 8.55
N GLU A 109 -15.08 -1.00 7.71
CA GLU A 109 -15.64 0.00 6.82
C GLU A 109 -17.16 -0.13 6.67
N TYR A 110 -17.78 0.99 6.42
CA TYR A 110 -19.18 1.10 6.07
C TYR A 110 -19.36 2.14 4.96
N ALA A 111 -20.11 1.79 3.94
CA ALA A 111 -20.48 2.70 2.86
C ALA A 111 -21.93 2.51 2.50
N ILE A 112 -22.63 3.62 2.24
CA ILE A 112 -24.02 3.61 1.79
C ILE A 112 -24.24 4.73 0.77
N ASN A 113 -24.97 4.44 -0.29
CA ASN A 113 -25.36 5.47 -1.23
C ASN A 113 -26.62 6.24 -0.75
N ARG A 114 -26.90 7.40 -1.37
CA ARG A 114 -28.03 8.24 -0.97
C ARG A 114 -29.40 7.61 -1.22
N ARG A 115 -29.50 6.64 -2.12
CA ARG A 115 -30.76 5.94 -2.44
C ARG A 115 -31.02 4.80 -1.46
N GLY A 116 -30.00 4.34 -0.72
CA GLY A 116 -30.11 3.21 0.19
C GLY A 116 -30.18 1.84 -0.52
N ASP A 117 -29.93 1.81 -1.83
CA ASP A 117 -29.95 0.60 -2.63
C ASP A 117 -28.56 0.00 -2.85
N ARG A 118 -27.53 0.58 -2.22
CA ARG A 118 -26.15 0.08 -2.18
C ARG A 118 -25.58 0.30 -0.81
N GLN A 119 -25.17 -0.80 -0.23
CA GLN A 119 -24.55 -0.80 1.10
C GLN A 119 -23.35 -1.75 1.09
N LEU A 120 -22.31 -1.37 1.80
CA LEU A 120 -21.17 -2.23 2.07
C LEU A 120 -20.81 -2.08 3.54
N ILE A 121 -20.68 -3.21 4.21
CA ILE A 121 -20.13 -3.29 5.56
C ILE A 121 -19.08 -4.38 5.57
N GLY A 122 -17.94 -4.13 6.19
CA GLY A 122 -16.85 -5.10 6.28
C GLY A 122 -15.98 -4.87 7.49
N ALA A 123 -15.41 -5.98 7.97
CA ALA A 123 -14.37 -5.98 8.99
C ALA A 123 -13.33 -7.03 8.62
N ASP A 124 -12.07 -6.62 8.59
CA ASP A 124 -10.95 -7.43 8.14
C ASP A 124 -9.81 -7.40 9.17
N ALA A 125 -9.16 -8.54 9.37
CA ALA A 125 -7.87 -8.66 10.03
C ALA A 125 -6.77 -8.81 8.98
N GLN A 126 -5.64 -8.15 9.21
CA GLN A 126 -4.49 -8.13 8.31
C GLN A 126 -3.23 -8.43 9.11
N TYR A 127 -2.38 -9.30 8.59
CA TYR A 127 -1.12 -9.64 9.24
C TYR A 127 0.05 -9.26 8.33
N TYR A 128 0.81 -8.24 8.70
CA TYR A 128 1.93 -7.74 7.92
C TYR A 128 3.15 -8.67 8.03
N LEU A 129 3.63 -9.16 6.88
CA LEU A 129 4.65 -10.20 6.80
C LEU A 129 6.09 -9.67 6.91
N LEU A 130 6.30 -8.40 6.54
CA LEU A 130 7.60 -7.76 6.57
C LEU A 130 7.69 -6.83 7.80
N PRO A 131 8.90 -6.40 8.20
CA PRO A 131 9.07 -5.42 9.28
C PRO A 131 8.20 -4.19 9.06
N LEU A 132 7.50 -3.75 10.11
CA LEU A 132 6.50 -2.68 10.01
C LEU A 132 7.10 -1.33 9.58
N GLY A 133 8.36 -1.06 9.90
CA GLY A 133 9.08 0.15 9.53
C GLY A 133 9.66 0.16 8.10
N TRP A 134 9.40 -0.87 7.28
CA TRP A 134 9.85 -0.90 5.90
C TRP A 134 8.97 -0.06 5.00
N TYR A 135 9.55 0.43 3.91
CA TYR A 135 8.82 1.22 2.88
C TYR A 135 7.78 0.42 2.10
N GLY A 136 7.79 -0.88 2.20
CA GLY A 136 6.82 -1.75 1.55
C GLY A 136 6.47 -2.94 2.42
N ASN A 137 5.21 -3.36 2.39
CA ASN A 137 4.75 -4.52 3.13
C ASN A 137 3.67 -5.28 2.37
N VAL A 138 3.48 -6.54 2.73
CA VAL A 138 2.44 -7.42 2.20
C VAL A 138 1.72 -8.05 3.36
N ALA A 139 0.40 -8.09 3.30
CA ALA A 139 -0.43 -8.69 4.34
C ALA A 139 -1.51 -9.58 3.74
N PRO A 140 -1.64 -10.85 4.14
CA PRO A 140 -2.86 -11.61 3.97
C PRO A 140 -4.00 -10.92 4.72
N VAL A 141 -5.20 -11.00 4.15
CA VAL A 141 -6.43 -10.39 4.66
C VAL A 141 -7.44 -11.49 4.90
N VAL A 142 -8.04 -11.48 6.08
CA VAL A 142 -9.16 -12.36 6.41
C VAL A 142 -10.21 -11.57 7.18
N GLY A 143 -11.48 -11.72 6.81
CA GLY A 143 -12.54 -10.96 7.46
C GLY A 143 -13.92 -11.46 7.08
N TYR A 144 -14.88 -10.59 7.31
CA TYR A 144 -16.26 -10.78 6.89
C TYR A 144 -16.76 -9.51 6.20
N ARG A 145 -17.49 -9.69 5.11
CA ARG A 145 -18.00 -8.57 4.33
C ARG A 145 -19.40 -8.87 3.82
N SER A 146 -20.26 -7.86 3.86
CA SER A 146 -21.59 -7.88 3.26
C SER A 146 -21.67 -6.74 2.24
N ILE A 147 -22.09 -7.07 1.05
CA ILE A 147 -22.23 -6.17 -0.08
C ILE A 147 -23.65 -6.31 -0.60
N GLU A 148 -24.41 -5.23 -0.54
CA GLU A 148 -25.75 -5.14 -1.11
C GLU A 148 -25.71 -4.13 -2.26
N THR A 149 -26.14 -4.53 -3.43
CA THR A 149 -26.24 -3.66 -4.59
C THR A 149 -27.58 -3.88 -5.30
N SER A 150 -27.93 -3.00 -6.23
CA SER A 150 -29.15 -3.18 -7.05
C SER A 150 -29.03 -4.35 -8.05
N THR A 151 -27.84 -4.92 -8.22
CA THR A 151 -27.54 -5.93 -9.23
C THR A 151 -27.16 -7.29 -8.68
N PHE A 152 -26.57 -7.30 -7.48
CA PHE A 152 -26.20 -8.52 -6.75
C PHE A 152 -26.08 -8.24 -5.25
N ASP A 153 -26.22 -9.29 -4.47
CA ASP A 153 -25.95 -9.29 -3.03
C ASP A 153 -24.96 -10.41 -2.73
N SER A 154 -24.02 -10.14 -1.83
CA SER A 154 -23.04 -11.12 -1.38
C SER A 154 -22.68 -10.86 0.06
N ASP A 155 -22.68 -11.89 0.86
CA ASP A 155 -22.21 -11.83 2.24
C ASP A 155 -21.40 -13.08 2.59
N GLY A 156 -20.35 -12.91 3.36
CA GLY A 156 -19.52 -14.03 3.76
C GLY A 156 -18.10 -13.66 4.16
N VAL A 157 -17.31 -14.70 4.28
CA VAL A 157 -15.89 -14.60 4.58
C VAL A 157 -15.19 -13.83 3.44
N ASN A 158 -14.37 -12.86 3.82
CA ASN A 158 -13.50 -12.12 2.90
C ASN A 158 -12.08 -12.63 3.04
N LEU A 159 -11.50 -13.14 1.95
CA LEU A 159 -10.12 -13.63 1.90
C LEU A 159 -9.34 -12.89 0.82
N GLY A 160 -8.13 -12.48 1.14
CA GLY A 160 -7.34 -11.74 0.16
C GLY A 160 -5.93 -11.40 0.61
N PHE A 161 -5.36 -10.42 -0.07
CA PHE A 161 -4.07 -9.86 0.29
C PHE A 161 -4.05 -8.34 0.02
N ARG A 162 -3.16 -7.66 0.73
CA ARG A 162 -2.87 -6.24 0.54
C ARG A 162 -1.38 -6.03 0.38
N ILE A 163 -1.00 -5.17 -0.55
CA ILE A 163 0.36 -4.66 -0.73
C ILE A 163 0.30 -3.17 -0.39
N ILE A 164 1.21 -2.70 0.44
CA ILE A 164 1.33 -1.29 0.79
C ILE A 164 2.76 -0.79 0.53
N LEU A 165 2.88 0.40 -0.03
CA LEU A 165 4.11 1.14 -0.22
C LEU A 165 4.02 2.47 0.53
N VAL A 166 4.94 2.71 1.43
CA VAL A 166 4.99 3.92 2.28
C VAL A 166 6.31 4.64 2.01
N PRO A 167 6.38 5.51 1.00
CA PRO A 167 7.63 6.15 0.61
C PRO A 167 8.18 7.13 1.65
N SER A 168 7.38 7.52 2.65
CA SER A 168 7.84 8.37 3.75
C SER A 168 7.56 7.72 5.10
N ARG A 169 8.55 7.72 6.00
CA ARG A 169 8.35 7.27 7.38
C ARG A 169 7.34 8.17 8.09
N GLY A 170 6.47 7.56 8.90
CA GLY A 170 5.41 8.28 9.62
C GLY A 170 4.11 8.44 8.84
N GLY A 171 3.97 7.74 7.68
CA GLY A 171 2.68 7.65 6.97
C GLY A 171 2.27 8.92 6.23
N ALA A 172 3.21 9.83 5.89
CA ALA A 172 2.89 11.05 5.16
C ALA A 172 2.33 10.77 3.76
N ALA A 173 2.80 9.71 3.10
CA ALA A 173 2.25 9.27 1.82
C ALA A 173 2.25 7.74 1.76
N ASP A 174 1.21 7.17 1.20
CA ASP A 174 1.16 5.75 0.90
C ASP A 174 0.39 5.45 -0.38
N LEU A 175 0.71 4.31 -0.95
CA LEU A 175 -0.02 3.67 -2.02
C LEU A 175 -0.32 2.25 -1.58
N SER A 176 -1.53 1.76 -1.80
CA SER A 176 -1.82 0.35 -1.56
C SER A 176 -2.70 -0.25 -2.64
N PHE A 177 -2.51 -1.53 -2.83
CA PHE A 177 -3.36 -2.37 -3.66
C PHE A 177 -3.83 -3.54 -2.83
N SER A 178 -5.13 -3.80 -2.84
CA SER A 178 -5.71 -4.99 -2.24
C SER A 178 -6.56 -5.75 -3.23
N GLN A 179 -6.45 -7.06 -3.16
CA GLN A 179 -7.29 -8.01 -3.88
C GLN A 179 -7.89 -8.96 -2.87
N SER A 180 -9.22 -9.08 -2.88
CA SER A 180 -9.91 -10.04 -2.01
C SER A 180 -11.13 -10.64 -2.70
N TRP A 181 -11.64 -11.71 -2.12
CA TRP A 181 -12.83 -12.42 -2.58
C TRP A 181 -13.77 -12.59 -1.40
N VAL A 182 -15.00 -12.13 -1.55
CA VAL A 182 -16.09 -12.32 -0.60
C VAL A 182 -16.83 -13.59 -0.96
N ALA A 183 -17.15 -14.42 0.02
CA ALA A 183 -17.79 -15.72 -0.14
C ALA A 183 -17.11 -16.63 -1.19
N PRO A 184 -15.77 -16.83 -1.14
CA PRO A 184 -15.04 -17.53 -2.18
C PRO A 184 -15.52 -18.96 -2.38
N GLY A 185 -15.64 -19.37 -3.64
CA GLY A 185 -16.09 -20.71 -4.01
C GLY A 185 -17.60 -20.92 -3.92
N THR A 186 -18.38 -19.88 -3.74
CA THR A 186 -19.86 -19.92 -3.75
C THR A 186 -20.42 -19.24 -5.00
N ASP A 187 -21.71 -19.44 -5.27
CA ASP A 187 -22.41 -18.74 -6.35
C ASP A 187 -22.54 -17.23 -6.12
N GLN A 188 -22.23 -16.75 -4.92
CA GLN A 188 -22.24 -15.36 -4.52
C GLN A 188 -20.83 -14.75 -4.43
N GLU A 189 -19.82 -15.42 -4.97
CA GLU A 189 -18.45 -14.92 -4.95
C GLU A 189 -18.34 -13.54 -5.61
N VAL A 190 -17.74 -12.60 -4.90
CA VAL A 190 -17.42 -11.26 -5.42
C VAL A 190 -15.94 -10.97 -5.25
N GLY A 191 -15.26 -10.76 -6.36
CA GLY A 191 -13.88 -10.28 -6.38
C GLY A 191 -13.81 -8.77 -6.19
N LEU A 192 -12.99 -8.32 -5.24
CA LEU A 192 -12.76 -6.91 -4.92
C LEU A 192 -11.33 -6.52 -5.21
N SER A 193 -11.12 -5.59 -6.12
CA SER A 193 -9.82 -4.97 -6.38
C SER A 193 -9.87 -3.52 -5.94
N THR A 194 -9.02 -3.12 -5.00
CA THR A 194 -8.97 -1.74 -4.49
C THR A 194 -7.57 -1.17 -4.64
N PHE A 195 -7.48 -0.03 -5.27
CA PHE A 195 -6.28 0.81 -5.30
C PHE A 195 -6.52 2.04 -4.42
N SER A 196 -5.60 2.30 -3.50
CA SER A 196 -5.68 3.43 -2.57
C SER A 196 -4.43 4.28 -2.66
N ALA A 197 -4.61 5.59 -2.59
CA ALA A 197 -3.54 6.57 -2.50
C ALA A 197 -3.88 7.60 -1.44
N GLY A 198 -2.93 7.96 -0.58
CA GLY A 198 -3.12 8.95 0.46
C GLY A 198 -1.92 9.83 0.67
N TYR A 199 -2.16 11.09 1.08
CA TYR A 199 -1.13 12.08 1.34
C TYR A 199 -1.49 12.95 2.54
N ALA A 200 -0.55 13.12 3.48
CA ALA A 200 -0.71 13.97 4.65
C ALA A 200 -0.64 15.45 4.28
N ILE A 201 -1.65 16.21 4.66
CA ILE A 201 -1.70 17.67 4.48
C ILE A 201 -1.39 18.41 5.79
N ALA A 202 -1.47 17.69 6.92
CA ALA A 202 -1.05 18.13 8.24
C ALA A 202 -0.52 16.93 9.02
N GLU A 203 -0.02 17.13 10.23
CA GLU A 203 0.60 16.08 11.05
C GLU A 203 -0.32 14.88 11.26
N ASP A 204 -1.60 15.15 11.56
CA ASP A 204 -2.60 14.11 11.86
C ASP A 204 -3.72 14.02 10.82
N ILE A 205 -3.66 14.81 9.73
CA ILE A 205 -4.73 14.87 8.73
C ILE A 205 -4.18 14.55 7.35
N ARG A 206 -4.86 13.64 6.67
CA ARG A 206 -4.56 13.22 5.30
C ARG A 206 -5.78 13.37 4.41
N ILE A 207 -5.52 13.47 3.13
CA ILE A 207 -6.49 13.27 2.06
C ILE A 207 -6.15 11.98 1.31
N GLY A 208 -7.16 11.28 0.88
CA GLY A 208 -6.97 10.01 0.16
C GLY A 208 -8.04 9.78 -0.88
N THR A 209 -7.76 8.80 -1.72
CA THR A 209 -8.70 8.30 -2.71
C THR A 209 -8.58 6.79 -2.79
N ASP A 210 -9.73 6.11 -2.79
CA ASP A 210 -9.83 4.69 -3.09
C ASP A 210 -10.60 4.51 -4.42
N ILE A 211 -10.07 3.68 -5.28
CA ILE A 211 -10.75 3.20 -6.48
C ILE A 211 -10.95 1.71 -6.32
N GLN A 212 -12.20 1.29 -6.25
CA GLN A 212 -12.58 -0.10 -6.06
C GLN A 212 -13.39 -0.60 -7.24
N THR A 213 -13.04 -1.79 -7.70
CA THR A 213 -13.81 -2.56 -8.68
C THR A 213 -14.33 -3.83 -7.99
N GLN A 214 -15.60 -4.13 -8.21
CA GLN A 214 -16.32 -5.29 -7.70
C GLN A 214 -16.75 -6.14 -8.89
N ASN A 215 -16.36 -7.41 -8.90
CA ASN A 215 -16.65 -8.35 -9.97
C ASN A 215 -17.45 -9.52 -9.42
N ALA A 216 -18.72 -9.64 -9.83
CA ALA A 216 -19.64 -10.72 -9.44
C ALA A 216 -20.10 -11.46 -10.70
N GLY A 217 -19.37 -12.50 -11.10
CA GLY A 217 -19.60 -13.21 -12.36
C GLY A 217 -19.48 -12.28 -13.57
N ASP A 218 -20.57 -12.14 -14.31
CA ASP A 218 -20.64 -11.25 -15.49
C ASP A 218 -20.94 -9.78 -15.16
N ARG A 219 -21.09 -9.45 -13.87
CA ARG A 219 -21.43 -8.12 -13.39
C ARG A 219 -20.22 -7.43 -12.82
N GLN A 220 -20.03 -6.18 -13.19
CA GLN A 220 -18.95 -5.35 -12.69
C GLN A 220 -19.51 -4.04 -12.19
N GLU A 221 -19.15 -3.68 -10.97
CA GLU A 221 -19.41 -2.38 -10.38
C GLU A 221 -18.11 -1.67 -9.99
N SER A 222 -18.16 -0.35 -9.97
CA SER A 222 -17.03 0.47 -9.53
C SER A 222 -17.46 1.50 -8.51
N ARG A 223 -16.54 1.80 -7.59
CA ARG A 223 -16.70 2.81 -6.56
C ARG A 223 -15.44 3.65 -6.46
N VAL A 224 -15.59 4.95 -6.38
CA VAL A 224 -14.51 5.89 -6.09
C VAL A 224 -14.84 6.60 -4.79
N ILE A 225 -13.89 6.69 -3.87
CA ILE A 225 -14.07 7.33 -2.57
C ILE A 225 -13.03 8.42 -2.41
N PHE A 226 -13.48 9.62 -2.10
CA PHE A 226 -12.63 10.74 -1.68
C PHE A 226 -12.66 10.82 -0.17
N LEU A 227 -11.49 10.83 0.45
CA LEU A 227 -11.31 10.61 1.88
C LEU A 227 -10.64 11.79 2.56
N VAL A 228 -11.10 12.07 3.76
CA VAL A 228 -10.34 12.74 4.80
C VAL A 228 -10.03 11.70 5.87
N GLU A 229 -8.78 11.60 6.23
CA GLU A 229 -8.29 10.61 7.19
C GLU A 229 -7.64 11.33 8.38
N TRP A 230 -7.98 10.89 9.57
CA TRP A 230 -7.36 11.35 10.80
C TRP A 230 -6.50 10.23 11.39
N MET A 231 -5.25 10.57 11.72
CA MET A 231 -4.27 9.68 12.32
C MET A 231 -4.08 10.07 13.79
N PRO A 232 -4.73 9.38 14.74
CA PRO A 232 -4.59 9.70 16.16
C PRO A 232 -3.19 9.43 16.73
#